data_195cb3eb4516beb55cd03ee8d51ed72f
#
_entry.id   195cb3eb4516beb55cd03ee8d51ed72f
#
_cell.length_a   1.000
_cell.length_b   1.000
_cell.length_c   1.000
_cell.angle_alpha   90.00
_cell.angle_beta   90.00
_cell.angle_gamma   90.00
#
_symmetry.space_group_name_H-M   'P 1'
#
loop_
_entity.id
_entity.type
_entity.pdbx_description
1 polymer ?
#
loop_
_entity_poly.entity_id
_entity_poly.type
_entity_poly.pdbx_seq_one_letter_code
_entity_poly.pdbx_strand_id
1 'polypeptide(L)'
;SGLLAFMAFLLVAAPYADGKISTQYLSGQGIFTALITAIYSTRVYAWLKQNNVTIRLPKEVPTGVARSFEILIPVMVVIGTLHPLNLFIEAQTGMIIPQAIMHLLEPLVSASDSLPAILLSVLLCQIFWFAGIHGSLIVTGIMNPFWMANLSANQAALAAGAALPHVPPGLLGSLSADWRRRLHAAA
;
A
#
# COMPACT_ATOMS: atom_id res chain seq x y z
N SER A 1 -11.50 -9.36 10.90
CA SER A 1 -10.14 -8.74 10.80
C SER A 1 -10.02 -7.79 9.60
N GLY A 2 -10.54 -8.13 8.40
CA GLY A 2 -10.39 -7.29 7.20
C GLY A 2 -10.98 -5.89 7.34
N LEU A 3 -12.19 -5.74 7.87
CA LEU A 3 -12.81 -4.44 8.12
C LEU A 3 -11.99 -3.60 9.11
N LEU A 4 -11.43 -4.21 10.15
CA LEU A 4 -10.56 -3.53 11.11
C LEU A 4 -9.29 -3.01 10.42
N ALA A 5 -8.68 -3.82 9.56
CA ALA A 5 -7.50 -3.43 8.81
C ALA A 5 -7.79 -2.26 7.85
N PHE A 6 -8.95 -2.29 7.19
CA PHE A 6 -9.38 -1.21 6.30
C PHE A 6 -9.62 0.10 7.08
N MET A 7 -10.31 0.04 8.22
CA MET A 7 -10.51 1.22 9.08
C MET A 7 -9.19 1.78 9.62
N ALA A 8 -8.26 0.89 10.03
CA ALA A 8 -6.92 1.28 10.49
C ALA A 8 -6.12 1.96 9.38
N PHE A 9 -6.21 1.45 8.14
CA PHE A 9 -5.58 2.07 6.98
C PHE A 9 -6.16 3.47 6.72
N LEU A 10 -7.49 3.62 6.69
CA LEU A 10 -8.11 4.93 6.48
C LEU A 10 -7.73 5.95 7.57
N LEU A 11 -7.66 5.50 8.83
CA LEU A 11 -7.25 6.37 9.94
C LEU A 11 -5.86 6.99 9.73
N VAL A 12 -4.94 6.22 9.16
CA VAL A 12 -3.54 6.62 8.98
C VAL A 12 -3.31 7.29 7.63
N ALA A 13 -3.97 6.80 6.56
CA ALA A 13 -3.72 7.22 5.17
C ALA A 13 -4.60 8.38 4.69
N ALA A 14 -5.69 8.67 5.41
CA ALA A 14 -6.65 9.70 5.03
C ALA A 14 -6.81 10.76 6.15
N PRO A 15 -5.74 11.51 6.50
CA PRO A 15 -5.82 12.51 7.55
C PRO A 15 -6.84 13.59 7.17
N TYR A 16 -7.62 14.01 8.15
CA TYR A 16 -8.55 15.12 8.04
C TYR A 16 -7.83 16.43 8.39
N ALA A 17 -7.75 17.34 7.41
CA ALA A 17 -7.19 18.67 7.61
C ALA A 17 -8.02 19.70 6.81
N ASP A 18 -8.22 20.88 7.39
CA ASP A 18 -8.90 22.02 6.76
C ASP A 18 -10.28 21.69 6.15
N GLY A 19 -11.06 20.85 6.82
CA GLY A 19 -12.38 20.45 6.35
C GLY A 19 -12.40 19.44 5.20
N LYS A 20 -11.23 18.87 4.84
CA LYS A 20 -11.08 17.92 3.73
C LYS A 20 -10.34 16.67 4.18
N ILE A 21 -10.64 15.56 3.52
CA ILE A 21 -9.91 14.30 3.69
C ILE A 21 -8.88 14.22 2.56
N SER A 22 -7.62 14.04 2.91
CA SER A 22 -6.56 13.82 1.91
C SER A 22 -6.74 12.44 1.27
N THR A 23 -6.80 12.40 -0.05
CA THR A 23 -6.89 11.15 -0.83
C THR A 23 -5.54 10.72 -1.41
N GLN A 24 -4.47 11.46 -1.15
CA GLN A 24 -3.15 11.24 -1.72
C GLN A 24 -2.64 9.81 -1.45
N TYR A 25 -2.78 9.34 -0.21
CA TYR A 25 -2.31 8.00 0.21
C TYR A 25 -3.39 6.91 0.08
N LEU A 26 -4.53 7.21 -0.54
CA LEU A 26 -5.52 6.20 -0.94
C LEU A 26 -5.25 5.63 -2.34
N SER A 27 -4.14 6.01 -2.95
CA SER A 27 -3.63 5.54 -4.24
C SER A 27 -2.43 4.59 -4.08
N GLY A 28 -1.67 4.37 -5.15
CA GLY A 28 -0.45 3.55 -5.13
C GLY A 28 0.59 3.98 -4.09
N GLN A 29 0.64 5.27 -3.72
CA GLN A 29 1.54 5.76 -2.67
C GLN A 29 1.20 5.23 -1.27
N GLY A 30 -0.05 4.82 -1.03
CA GLY A 30 -0.46 4.26 0.26
C GLY A 30 -0.41 2.73 0.34
N ILE A 31 0.01 2.03 -0.72
CA ILE A 31 -0.07 0.57 -0.79
C ILE A 31 0.79 -0.11 0.29
N PHE A 32 1.98 0.41 0.57
CA PHE A 32 2.86 -0.10 1.63
C PHE A 32 2.27 0.17 3.03
N THR A 33 1.67 1.35 3.21
CA THR A 33 0.94 1.67 4.44
C THR A 33 -0.24 0.73 4.64
N ALA A 34 -0.99 0.42 3.58
CA ALA A 34 -2.10 -0.54 3.63
C ALA A 34 -1.62 -1.95 4.04
N LEU A 35 -0.51 -2.42 3.48
CA LEU A 35 0.06 -3.72 3.84
C LEU A 35 0.50 -3.76 5.31
N ILE A 36 1.23 -2.75 5.76
CA ILE A 36 1.74 -2.68 7.15
C ILE A 36 0.58 -2.58 8.14
N THR A 37 -0.39 -1.71 7.90
CA THR A 37 -1.57 -1.55 8.77
C THR A 37 -2.45 -2.80 8.77
N ALA A 38 -2.57 -3.51 7.64
CA ALA A 38 -3.30 -4.77 7.56
C ALA A 38 -2.62 -5.87 8.38
N ILE A 39 -1.30 -6.04 8.25
CA ILE A 39 -0.54 -7.01 9.03
C ILE A 39 -0.63 -6.67 10.53
N TYR A 40 -0.40 -5.43 10.89
CA TYR A 40 -0.48 -4.97 12.27
C TYR A 40 -1.87 -5.24 12.89
N SER A 41 -2.93 -4.75 12.25
CA SER A 41 -4.31 -4.90 12.73
C SER A 41 -4.72 -6.37 12.86
N THR A 42 -4.31 -7.21 11.90
CA THR A 42 -4.59 -8.64 11.93
C THR A 42 -3.83 -9.34 13.07
N ARG A 43 -2.57 -8.98 13.30
CA ARG A 43 -1.76 -9.52 14.41
C ARG A 43 -2.30 -9.11 15.76
N VAL A 44 -2.65 -7.83 15.94
CA VAL A 44 -3.28 -7.34 17.17
C VAL A 44 -4.61 -8.06 17.43
N TYR A 45 -5.46 -8.18 16.41
CA TYR A 45 -6.72 -8.91 16.52
C TYR A 45 -6.52 -10.37 16.94
N ALA A 46 -5.59 -11.07 16.28
CA ALA A 46 -5.30 -12.48 16.56
C ALA A 46 -4.75 -12.65 17.99
N TRP A 47 -3.82 -11.80 18.39
CA TRP A 47 -3.21 -11.82 19.74
C TRP A 47 -4.25 -11.56 20.83
N LEU A 48 -5.12 -10.56 20.69
CA LEU A 48 -6.19 -10.27 21.64
C LEU A 48 -7.16 -11.45 21.76
N LYS A 49 -7.52 -12.07 20.62
CA LYS A 49 -8.40 -13.23 20.59
C LYS A 49 -7.78 -14.45 21.26
N GLN A 50 -6.51 -14.73 21.01
CA GLN A 50 -5.78 -15.86 21.63
C GLN A 50 -5.66 -15.69 23.16
N ASN A 51 -5.48 -14.44 23.63
CA ASN A 51 -5.39 -14.14 25.07
C ASN A 51 -6.78 -13.91 25.70
N ASN A 52 -7.87 -14.21 25.00
CA ASN A 52 -9.24 -14.03 25.50
C ASN A 52 -9.58 -12.59 25.94
N VAL A 53 -8.87 -11.58 25.41
CA VAL A 53 -9.13 -10.15 25.67
C VAL A 53 -10.25 -9.69 24.73
N THR A 54 -11.46 -10.15 25.01
CA THR A 54 -12.67 -9.81 24.23
C THR A 54 -13.85 -9.68 25.15
N ILE A 55 -14.83 -8.86 24.76
CA ILE A 55 -16.10 -8.75 25.47
C ILE A 55 -16.91 -9.99 25.16
N ARG A 56 -17.15 -10.83 26.18
CA ARG A 56 -18.00 -12.02 26.06
C ARG A 56 -19.38 -11.68 26.55
N LEU A 57 -20.36 -11.87 25.69
CA LEU A 57 -21.77 -11.73 26.05
C LEU A 57 -22.35 -13.10 26.49
N PRO A 58 -23.43 -13.11 27.32
CA PRO A 58 -24.16 -14.31 27.68
C PRO A 58 -24.63 -15.09 26.45
N LYS A 59 -24.85 -16.40 26.60
CA LYS A 59 -25.23 -17.31 25.50
C LYS A 59 -26.59 -17.02 24.89
N GLU A 60 -27.42 -16.27 25.60
CA GLU A 60 -28.77 -15.84 25.18
C GLU A 60 -28.75 -14.77 24.10
N VAL A 61 -27.58 -14.10 23.90
CA VAL A 61 -27.44 -13.02 22.92
C VAL A 61 -27.20 -13.62 21.52
N PRO A 62 -27.93 -13.15 20.48
CA PRO A 62 -27.70 -13.58 19.11
C PRO A 62 -26.23 -13.43 18.69
N THR A 63 -25.71 -14.43 17.98
CA THR A 63 -24.28 -14.52 17.58
C THR A 63 -23.81 -13.33 16.75
N GLY A 64 -24.70 -12.71 15.96
CA GLY A 64 -24.39 -11.50 15.19
C GLY A 64 -24.07 -10.30 16.09
N VAL A 65 -24.86 -10.12 17.14
CA VAL A 65 -24.66 -9.05 18.14
C VAL A 65 -23.39 -9.30 18.94
N ALA A 66 -23.19 -10.53 19.41
CA ALA A 66 -22.00 -10.91 20.17
C ALA A 66 -20.69 -10.64 19.39
N ARG A 67 -20.64 -10.94 18.08
CA ARG A 67 -19.50 -10.62 17.22
C ARG A 67 -19.19 -9.14 17.10
N SER A 68 -20.21 -8.29 17.13
CA SER A 68 -20.02 -6.83 17.09
C SER A 68 -19.36 -6.29 18.35
N PHE A 69 -19.62 -6.89 19.50
CA PHE A 69 -18.97 -6.54 20.75
C PHE A 69 -17.55 -7.13 20.89
N GLU A 70 -17.31 -8.33 20.33
CA GLU A 70 -15.98 -8.93 20.31
C GLU A 70 -14.94 -8.08 19.58
N ILE A 71 -15.33 -7.34 18.54
CA ILE A 71 -14.39 -6.51 17.78
C ILE A 71 -14.10 -5.16 18.45
N LEU A 72 -14.85 -4.76 19.44
CA LEU A 72 -14.75 -3.43 20.06
C LEU A 72 -13.37 -3.22 20.71
N ILE A 73 -12.90 -4.18 21.51
CA ILE A 73 -11.55 -4.09 22.13
C ILE A 73 -10.46 -4.05 21.09
N PRO A 74 -10.40 -4.94 20.07
CA PRO A 74 -9.44 -4.82 18.98
C PRO A 74 -9.46 -3.46 18.26
N VAL A 75 -10.64 -2.89 18.00
CA VAL A 75 -10.76 -1.56 17.39
C VAL A 75 -10.14 -0.50 18.28
N MET A 76 -10.49 -0.49 19.58
CA MET A 76 -9.94 0.48 20.54
C MET A 76 -8.41 0.38 20.65
N VAL A 77 -7.86 -0.82 20.69
CA VAL A 77 -6.41 -1.02 20.78
C VAL A 77 -5.72 -0.57 19.50
N VAL A 78 -6.23 -0.92 18.32
CA VAL A 78 -5.64 -0.55 17.03
C VAL A 78 -5.69 0.98 16.84
N ILE A 79 -6.82 1.62 17.12
CA ILE A 79 -6.94 3.09 17.03
C ILE A 79 -6.05 3.75 18.08
N GLY A 80 -6.12 3.29 19.34
CA GLY A 80 -5.36 3.84 20.46
C GLY A 80 -3.86 3.65 20.36
N THR A 81 -3.36 2.81 19.45
CA THR A 81 -1.93 2.66 19.17
C THR A 81 -1.51 3.38 17.89
N LEU A 82 -2.26 3.24 16.80
CA LEU A 82 -1.89 3.85 15.50
C LEU A 82 -2.06 5.37 15.49
N HIS A 83 -3.12 5.89 16.12
CA HIS A 83 -3.34 7.34 16.11
C HIS A 83 -2.28 8.11 16.91
N PRO A 84 -1.96 7.75 18.16
CA PRO A 84 -0.86 8.38 18.88
C PRO A 84 0.50 8.17 18.21
N LEU A 85 0.73 7.00 17.58
CA LEU A 85 1.95 6.75 16.82
C LEU A 85 2.08 7.70 15.63
N ASN A 86 0.98 7.94 14.91
CA ASN A 86 0.98 8.89 13.80
C ASN A 86 1.31 10.31 14.28
N LEU A 87 0.66 10.77 15.35
CA LEU A 87 0.94 12.08 15.93
C LEU A 87 2.38 12.20 16.46
N PHE A 88 2.92 11.13 17.05
CA PHE A 88 4.30 11.12 17.52
C PHE A 88 5.31 11.23 16.37
N ILE A 89 5.11 10.45 15.30
CA ILE A 89 5.97 10.51 14.10
C ILE A 89 5.87 11.89 13.47
N GLU A 90 4.66 12.43 13.32
CA GLU A 90 4.44 13.77 12.76
C GLU A 90 5.12 14.87 13.60
N ALA A 91 5.03 14.79 14.92
CA ALA A 91 5.66 15.74 15.82
C ALA A 91 7.21 15.70 15.76
N GLN A 92 7.81 14.52 15.51
CA GLN A 92 9.26 14.35 15.46
C GLN A 92 9.86 14.60 14.08
N THR A 93 9.14 14.25 13.02
CA THR A 93 9.67 14.25 11.64
C THR A 93 8.99 15.26 10.72
N GLY A 94 7.86 15.84 11.14
CA GLY A 94 7.00 16.64 10.27
C GLY A 94 6.26 15.80 9.21
N MET A 95 6.34 14.47 9.28
CA MET A 95 5.76 13.55 8.30
C MET A 95 4.74 12.63 8.96
N ILE A 96 3.60 12.41 8.33
CA ILE A 96 2.66 11.37 8.72
C ILE A 96 3.19 9.98 8.37
N ILE A 97 2.66 8.92 9.00
CA ILE A 97 3.12 7.53 8.79
C ILE A 97 3.25 7.15 7.31
N PRO A 98 2.27 7.42 6.41
CA PRO A 98 2.43 7.09 5.00
C PRO A 98 3.62 7.77 4.33
N GLN A 99 3.87 9.03 4.65
CA GLN A 99 5.04 9.78 4.14
C GLN A 99 6.34 9.16 4.64
N ALA A 100 6.43 8.89 5.94
CA ALA A 100 7.61 8.28 6.55
C ALA A 100 7.92 6.90 5.95
N ILE A 101 6.88 6.07 5.71
CA ILE A 101 7.04 4.77 5.06
C ILE A 101 7.53 4.94 3.61
N MET A 102 6.93 5.84 2.84
CA MET A 102 7.35 6.08 1.46
C MET A 102 8.79 6.61 1.39
N HIS A 103 9.15 7.55 2.24
CA HIS A 103 10.53 8.07 2.31
C HIS A 103 11.55 6.98 2.68
N LEU A 104 11.20 6.08 3.61
CA LEU A 104 12.05 4.94 3.98
C LEU A 104 12.21 3.95 2.82
N LEU A 105 11.16 3.76 2.02
CA LEU A 105 11.14 2.82 0.90
C LEU A 105 11.59 3.43 -0.44
N GLU A 106 11.80 4.74 -0.49
CA GLU A 106 12.20 5.46 -1.69
C GLU A 106 13.38 4.84 -2.44
N PRO A 107 14.50 4.46 -1.77
CA PRO A 107 15.61 3.81 -2.47
C PRO A 107 15.23 2.45 -3.06
N LEU A 108 14.32 1.72 -2.42
CA LEU A 108 13.85 0.42 -2.91
C LEU A 108 12.88 0.58 -4.09
N VAL A 109 11.99 1.56 -4.00
CA VAL A 109 11.02 1.91 -5.05
C VAL A 109 11.79 2.37 -6.30
N SER A 110 12.76 3.27 -6.15
CA SER A 110 13.61 3.73 -7.25
C SER A 110 14.46 2.61 -7.85
N ALA A 111 15.03 1.73 -7.02
CA ALA A 111 15.80 0.59 -7.51
C ALA A 111 14.96 -0.38 -8.36
N SER A 112 13.65 -0.48 -8.13
CA SER A 112 12.76 -1.37 -8.87
C SER A 112 12.62 -1.00 -10.36
N ASP A 113 12.93 0.25 -10.73
CA ASP A 113 12.94 0.74 -12.12
C ASP A 113 14.27 0.49 -12.84
N SER A 114 15.28 -0.01 -12.14
CA SER A 114 16.58 -0.26 -12.72
C SER A 114 16.54 -1.42 -13.71
N LEU A 115 17.34 -1.33 -14.78
CA LEU A 115 17.48 -2.40 -15.75
C LEU A 115 17.84 -3.76 -15.10
N PRO A 116 18.77 -3.84 -14.12
CA PRO A 116 19.06 -5.09 -13.43
C PRO A 116 17.85 -5.68 -12.70
N ALA A 117 17.02 -4.85 -12.05
CA ALA A 117 15.83 -5.33 -11.33
C ALA A 117 14.78 -5.89 -12.31
N ILE A 118 14.59 -5.23 -13.45
CA ILE A 118 13.68 -5.69 -14.50
C ILE A 118 14.18 -7.03 -15.08
N LEU A 119 15.45 -7.12 -15.43
CA LEU A 119 16.05 -8.36 -15.97
C LEU A 119 15.97 -9.51 -14.95
N LEU A 120 16.26 -9.23 -13.67
CA LEU A 120 16.12 -10.21 -12.59
C LEU A 120 14.68 -10.70 -12.44
N SER A 121 13.71 -9.80 -12.52
CA SER A 121 12.28 -10.13 -12.45
C SER A 121 11.87 -11.07 -13.60
N VAL A 122 12.32 -10.77 -14.81
CA VAL A 122 12.07 -11.62 -15.98
C VAL A 122 12.76 -12.98 -15.82
N LEU A 123 14.01 -13.00 -15.39
CA LEU A 123 14.76 -14.24 -15.17
C LEU A 123 14.08 -15.13 -14.13
N LEU A 124 13.70 -14.57 -12.98
CA LEU A 124 12.97 -15.29 -11.93
C LEU A 124 11.64 -15.83 -12.46
N CYS A 125 10.93 -15.04 -13.24
CA CYS A 125 9.69 -15.49 -13.87
C CYS A 125 9.91 -16.73 -14.74
N GLN A 126 10.97 -16.75 -15.55
CA GLN A 126 11.32 -17.88 -16.41
C GLN A 126 11.77 -19.11 -15.60
N ILE A 127 12.56 -18.92 -14.55
CA ILE A 127 12.98 -20.01 -13.64
C ILE A 127 11.75 -20.66 -12.99
N PHE A 128 10.80 -19.88 -12.51
CA PHE A 128 9.56 -20.43 -11.92
C PHE A 128 8.72 -21.19 -12.96
N TRP A 129 8.61 -20.67 -14.18
CA TRP A 129 7.95 -21.38 -15.28
C TRP A 129 8.62 -22.72 -15.59
N PHE A 130 9.97 -22.74 -15.62
CA PHE A 130 10.72 -23.97 -15.81
C PHE A 130 10.49 -24.97 -14.69
N ALA A 131 10.32 -24.51 -13.44
CA ALA A 131 9.97 -25.34 -12.28
C ALA A 131 8.50 -25.78 -12.25
N GLY A 132 7.69 -25.45 -13.27
CA GLY A 132 6.25 -25.79 -13.32
C GLY A 132 5.37 -24.90 -12.44
N ILE A 133 5.90 -23.76 -11.95
CA ILE A 133 5.18 -22.79 -11.14
C ILE A 133 4.81 -21.60 -12.02
N HIS A 134 3.63 -21.01 -11.80
CA HIS A 134 3.20 -19.83 -12.55
C HIS A 134 4.01 -18.59 -12.15
N GLY A 135 5.20 -18.44 -12.77
CA GLY A 135 6.21 -17.44 -12.39
C GLY A 135 5.71 -16.01 -12.40
N SER A 136 4.89 -15.63 -13.39
CA SER A 136 4.36 -14.27 -13.46
C SER A 136 3.46 -13.92 -12.27
N LEU A 137 2.66 -14.84 -11.73
CA LEU A 137 1.83 -14.56 -10.55
C LEU A 137 2.68 -14.24 -9.32
N ILE A 138 3.76 -14.98 -9.11
CA ILE A 138 4.66 -14.78 -7.97
C ILE A 138 5.43 -13.46 -8.12
N VAL A 139 6.09 -13.29 -9.26
CA VAL A 139 6.93 -12.11 -9.51
C VAL A 139 6.08 -10.83 -9.53
N THR A 140 4.93 -10.83 -10.21
CA THR A 140 4.01 -9.69 -10.22
C THR A 140 3.47 -9.41 -8.83
N GLY A 141 3.13 -10.45 -8.04
CA GLY A 141 2.67 -10.28 -6.65
C GLY A 141 3.68 -9.54 -5.77
N ILE A 142 4.97 -9.80 -5.97
CA ILE A 142 6.04 -9.13 -5.24
C ILE A 142 6.32 -7.72 -5.79
N MET A 143 6.39 -7.57 -7.12
CA MET A 143 6.79 -6.32 -7.77
C MET A 143 5.67 -5.29 -7.88
N ASN A 144 4.41 -5.72 -7.88
CA ASN A 144 3.26 -4.84 -8.10
C ASN A 144 3.17 -3.65 -7.13
N PRO A 145 3.43 -3.79 -5.81
CA PRO A 145 3.47 -2.64 -4.89
C PRO A 145 4.48 -1.56 -5.32
N PHE A 146 5.66 -1.97 -5.78
CA PHE A 146 6.70 -1.04 -6.24
C PHE A 146 6.28 -0.33 -7.53
N TRP A 147 5.77 -1.09 -8.50
CA TRP A 147 5.30 -0.52 -9.76
C TRP A 147 4.12 0.43 -9.57
N MET A 148 3.20 0.14 -8.65
CA MET A 148 2.09 1.03 -8.33
C MET A 148 2.56 2.32 -7.65
N ALA A 149 3.58 2.24 -6.79
CA ALA A 149 4.20 3.41 -6.18
C ALA A 149 4.85 4.31 -7.24
N ASN A 150 5.66 3.74 -8.14
CA ASN A 150 6.27 4.45 -9.26
C ASN A 150 5.24 5.06 -10.20
N LEU A 151 4.18 4.33 -10.51
CA LEU A 151 3.09 4.82 -11.37
C LEU A 151 2.38 6.03 -10.74
N SER A 152 2.10 5.99 -9.44
CA SER A 152 1.45 7.11 -8.76
C SER A 152 2.37 8.33 -8.62
N ALA A 153 3.68 8.12 -8.44
CA ALA A 153 4.66 9.20 -8.49
C ALA A 153 4.71 9.86 -9.88
N ASN A 154 4.69 9.06 -10.94
CA ASN A 154 4.61 9.55 -12.31
C ASN A 154 3.31 10.33 -12.59
N GLN A 155 2.17 9.87 -12.08
CA GLN A 155 0.89 10.58 -12.22
C GLN A 155 0.92 11.93 -11.51
N ALA A 156 1.50 12.00 -10.31
CA ALA A 156 1.65 13.25 -9.57
C ALA A 156 2.58 14.22 -10.31
N ALA A 157 3.71 13.75 -10.85
CA ALA A 157 4.63 14.55 -11.65
C ALA A 157 3.95 15.09 -12.93
N LEU A 158 3.19 14.23 -13.62
CA LEU A 158 2.44 14.63 -14.82
C LEU A 158 1.40 15.72 -14.50
N ALA A 159 0.67 15.59 -13.40
CA ALA A 159 -0.32 16.57 -12.95
C ALA A 159 0.34 17.93 -12.60
N ALA A 160 1.59 17.89 -12.12
CA ALA A 160 2.40 19.08 -11.84
C ALA A 160 3.12 19.64 -13.08
N GLY A 161 2.98 19.03 -14.26
CA GLY A 161 3.72 19.40 -15.48
C GLY A 161 5.23 19.14 -15.42
N ALA A 162 5.67 18.27 -14.49
CA ALA A 162 7.07 17.91 -14.30
C ALA A 162 7.48 16.69 -15.14
N ALA A 163 8.78 16.48 -15.29
CA ALA A 163 9.30 15.28 -15.94
C ALA A 163 8.98 14.03 -15.10
N LEU A 164 8.70 12.90 -15.78
CA LEU A 164 8.41 11.63 -15.11
C LEU A 164 9.65 11.10 -14.41
N PRO A 165 9.62 10.90 -13.08
CA PRO A 165 10.78 10.44 -12.31
C PRO A 165 11.10 8.96 -12.54
N HIS A 166 10.11 8.16 -12.95
CA HIS A 166 10.26 6.70 -13.09
C HIS A 166 9.94 6.22 -14.49
N VAL A 167 10.56 5.11 -14.89
CA VAL A 167 10.24 4.42 -16.16
C VAL A 167 8.86 3.75 -15.99
N PRO A 168 7.84 4.15 -16.79
CA PRO A 168 6.52 3.56 -16.64
C PRO A 168 6.53 2.07 -16.98
N PRO A 169 5.88 1.21 -16.18
CA PRO A 169 5.65 -0.18 -16.54
C PRO A 169 4.83 -0.21 -17.83
N GLY A 170 5.38 -0.76 -18.89
CA GLY A 170 4.76 -0.73 -20.23
C GLY A 170 5.40 0.27 -21.20
N LEU A 171 6.65 0.68 -20.93
CA LEU A 171 7.45 1.58 -21.80
C LEU A 171 7.39 1.19 -23.29
N LEU A 172 7.28 -0.09 -23.61
CA LEU A 172 7.08 -0.58 -24.99
C LEU A 172 5.80 -0.02 -25.62
N GLY A 173 4.74 0.18 -24.84
CA GLY A 173 3.50 0.81 -25.29
C GLY A 173 3.62 2.33 -25.44
N SER A 174 4.32 2.99 -24.52
CA SER A 174 4.53 4.44 -24.56
C SER A 174 5.55 4.85 -25.63
N LEU A 175 6.61 4.10 -25.81
CA LEU A 175 7.56 4.27 -26.92
C LEU A 175 6.87 4.12 -28.27
N SER A 176 5.95 3.15 -28.41
CA SER A 176 5.18 2.99 -29.65
C SER A 176 4.21 4.13 -29.91
N ALA A 177 3.68 4.77 -28.87
CA ALA A 177 2.80 5.93 -28.99
C ALA A 177 3.58 7.22 -29.30
N ASP A 178 4.75 7.40 -28.69
CA ASP A 178 5.62 8.56 -28.97
C ASP A 178 6.27 8.45 -30.36
N TRP A 179 6.69 7.25 -30.73
CA TRP A 179 7.18 6.95 -32.07
C TRP A 179 6.15 7.23 -33.15
N ARG A 180 4.88 6.81 -32.97
CA ARG A 180 3.79 7.14 -33.89
C ARG A 180 3.55 8.65 -34.00
N ARG A 181 3.56 9.39 -32.90
CA ARG A 181 3.42 10.85 -32.91
C ARG A 181 4.53 11.54 -33.67
N ARG A 182 5.79 11.09 -33.47
CA ARG A 182 6.96 11.63 -34.19
C ARG A 182 6.92 11.35 -35.69
N LEU A 183 6.43 10.19 -36.08
CA LEU A 183 6.24 9.86 -37.52
C LEU A 183 5.17 10.73 -38.18
N HIS A 184 4.04 10.98 -37.48
CA HIS A 184 2.99 11.86 -38.01
C HIS A 184 3.35 13.34 -38.00
N ALA A 185 4.29 13.78 -37.17
CA ALA A 185 4.78 15.16 -37.15
C ALA A 185 5.88 15.42 -38.21
N ALA A 186 6.44 14.35 -38.79
CA ALA A 186 7.48 14.41 -39.82
C ALA A 186 6.95 14.17 -41.25
N ALA A 187 5.67 13.84 -41.40
CA ALA A 187 4.96 13.66 -42.67
C ALA A 187 4.05 14.87 -42.96
#